data_54faad28e87e89aad88b573489ae2595
#
_entry.id   54faad28e87e89aad88b573489ae2595
#
_cell.length_a   1.000
_cell.length_b   1.000
_cell.length_c   1.000
_cell.angle_alpha   90.00
_cell.angle_beta   90.00
_cell.angle_gamma   90.00
#
_symmetry.space_group_name_H-M   'P 1'
#
loop_
_entity.id
_entity.type
_entity.pdbx_description
1 polymer ?
#
loop_
_entity_poly.entity_id
_entity_poly.type
_entity_poly.pdbx_seq_one_letter_code
_entity_poly.pdbx_strand_id
1 'polypeptide(L)'
;MVDQSENLEKVRPVQLKSLAKVIRSKNAGPCLLTLDLMLTDKAAFAYVIERIATLRRMVAERYRRSENEVAVLPFAPALAIKITLPRDVISGDIGDRDIYGAQQHAPLLDIEL
;
A
#
# COMPACT_ATOMS: atom_id res chain seq x y z
N MET A 1 12.20 -9.44 -32.58
CA MET A 1 11.31 -8.74 -31.73
C MET A 1 11.17 -9.46 -30.41
N VAL A 2 10.99 -8.67 -29.44
CA VAL A 2 10.66 -9.29 -28.20
C VAL A 2 9.42 -10.10 -28.42
N ASP A 3 9.49 -11.30 -28.00
CA ASP A 3 8.35 -12.14 -27.98
C ASP A 3 7.22 -11.44 -27.25
N GLN A 4 6.06 -11.40 -27.85
CA GLN A 4 4.89 -10.77 -27.23
C GLN A 4 4.51 -11.44 -25.93
N SER A 5 4.72 -12.74 -25.83
CA SER A 5 4.46 -13.46 -24.60
C SER A 5 5.35 -12.95 -23.48
N GLU A 6 6.62 -12.72 -23.80
CA GLU A 6 7.56 -12.21 -22.83
C GLU A 6 7.17 -10.82 -22.36
N ASN A 7 6.73 -9.96 -23.27
CA ASN A 7 6.24 -8.64 -22.91
C ASN A 7 5.01 -8.73 -22.02
N LEU A 8 4.10 -9.64 -22.33
CA LEU A 8 2.90 -9.81 -21.53
C LEU A 8 3.23 -10.27 -20.13
N GLU A 9 4.23 -11.13 -20.00
CA GLU A 9 4.65 -11.57 -18.67
C GLU A 9 5.22 -10.41 -17.86
N LYS A 10 5.94 -9.50 -18.51
CA LYS A 10 6.49 -8.33 -17.83
C LYS A 10 5.44 -7.39 -17.32
N VAL A 11 4.27 -7.37 -17.96
CA VAL A 11 3.18 -6.49 -17.52
C VAL A 11 2.15 -7.25 -16.69
N ARG A 12 2.38 -8.51 -16.42
CA ARG A 12 1.48 -9.27 -15.58
C ARG A 12 1.52 -8.71 -14.16
N PRO A 13 0.37 -8.45 -13.56
CA PRO A 13 0.35 -7.91 -12.20
C PRO A 13 1.01 -8.84 -11.20
N VAL A 14 1.70 -8.25 -10.24
CA VAL A 14 2.35 -8.99 -9.16
C VAL A 14 1.68 -8.58 -7.86
N GLN A 15 1.37 -9.57 -7.03
CA GLN A 15 0.71 -9.29 -5.76
C GLN A 15 1.64 -8.50 -4.84
N LEU A 16 1.10 -7.47 -4.23
CA LEU A 16 1.86 -6.61 -3.33
C LEU A 16 2.49 -7.42 -2.19
N LYS A 17 1.78 -8.40 -1.68
CA LYS A 17 2.29 -9.23 -0.59
C LYS A 17 3.50 -10.07 -1.00
N SER A 18 3.72 -10.29 -2.29
CA SER A 18 4.91 -10.99 -2.78
C SER A 18 6.12 -10.07 -2.84
N LEU A 19 5.89 -8.77 -2.91
CA LEU A 19 6.95 -7.77 -3.03
C LEU A 19 7.39 -7.23 -1.67
N ALA A 20 6.57 -7.40 -0.66
CA ALA A 20 6.82 -6.84 0.66
C ALA A 20 7.13 -7.93 1.67
N LYS A 21 8.17 -7.74 2.47
CA LYS A 21 8.46 -8.63 3.57
C LYS A 21 7.65 -8.28 4.82
N VAL A 22 7.17 -7.04 4.89
CA VAL A 22 6.32 -6.59 5.99
C VAL A 22 5.27 -5.64 5.42
N ILE A 23 4.03 -5.85 5.80
CA ILE A 23 2.93 -4.94 5.54
C ILE A 23 2.23 -4.76 6.88
N ARG A 24 2.16 -3.52 7.35
CA ARG A 24 1.55 -3.26 8.65
C ARG A 24 0.80 -1.94 8.63
N SER A 25 -0.10 -1.77 9.59
CA SER A 25 -0.86 -0.54 9.74
C SER A 25 -0.78 -0.06 11.18
N LYS A 26 -0.92 1.25 11.33
CA LYS A 26 -0.99 1.87 12.65
C LYS A 26 -1.69 3.22 12.53
N ASN A 27 -2.16 3.76 13.65
CA ASN A 27 -2.72 5.09 13.67
C ASN A 27 -1.59 6.12 13.57
N ALA A 28 -1.85 7.19 12.81
CA ALA A 28 -0.98 8.36 12.76
C ALA A 28 -1.76 9.54 13.35
N GLY A 29 -2.45 9.29 14.47
CA GLY A 29 -3.37 10.20 15.09
C GLY A 29 -4.76 9.56 15.09
N PRO A 30 -5.76 10.19 15.75
CA PRO A 30 -7.07 9.55 15.88
C PRO A 30 -7.83 9.40 14.58
N CYS A 31 -7.56 10.25 13.59
CA CYS A 31 -8.31 10.27 12.33
C CYS A 31 -7.50 9.84 11.13
N LEU A 32 -6.25 9.44 11.32
CA LEU A 32 -5.37 9.05 10.22
C LEU A 32 -4.86 7.64 10.41
N LEU A 33 -4.66 6.96 9.29
CA LEU A 33 -4.12 5.62 9.24
C LEU A 33 -2.84 5.65 8.43
N THR A 34 -1.81 4.98 8.91
CA THR A 34 -0.56 4.78 8.16
C THR A 34 -0.42 3.33 7.81
N LEU A 35 -0.07 3.07 6.55
CA LEU A 35 0.22 1.74 6.05
C LEU A 35 1.70 1.73 5.66
N ASP A 36 2.47 0.83 6.24
CA ASP A 36 3.89 0.72 5.97
C ASP A 36 4.15 -0.54 5.15
N LEU A 37 4.81 -0.35 4.01
CA LEU A 37 5.26 -1.45 3.16
C LEU A 37 6.78 -1.50 3.25
N MET A 38 7.32 -2.62 3.67
CA MET A 38 8.76 -2.83 3.64
C MET A 38 9.05 -3.86 2.57
N LEU A 39 9.69 -3.43 1.48
CA LEU A 39 9.88 -4.28 0.31
C LEU A 39 11.05 -5.24 0.54
N THR A 40 11.02 -6.36 -0.19
CA THR A 40 11.99 -7.44 0.04
C THR A 40 13.40 -7.07 -0.37
N ASP A 41 13.55 -6.27 -1.45
CA ASP A 41 14.86 -5.89 -1.95
C ASP A 41 14.73 -4.66 -2.85
N LYS A 42 15.85 -4.23 -3.41
CA LYS A 42 15.88 -3.04 -4.27
C LYS A 42 15.05 -3.21 -5.54
N ALA A 43 15.03 -4.42 -6.08
CA ALA A 43 14.26 -4.68 -7.29
C ALA A 43 12.76 -4.56 -7.03
N ALA A 44 12.30 -5.10 -5.90
CA ALA A 44 10.90 -4.96 -5.50
C ALA A 44 10.54 -3.50 -5.26
N PHE A 45 11.42 -2.76 -4.59
CA PHE A 45 11.22 -1.34 -4.34
C PHE A 45 11.07 -0.58 -5.65
N ALA A 46 12.00 -0.79 -6.60
CA ALA A 46 11.94 -0.12 -7.89
C ALA A 46 10.67 -0.48 -8.65
N TYR A 47 10.25 -1.73 -8.59
CA TYR A 47 9.03 -2.19 -9.22
C TYR A 47 7.82 -1.40 -8.72
N VAL A 48 7.72 -1.22 -7.41
CA VAL A 48 6.61 -0.49 -6.81
C VAL A 48 6.70 1.00 -7.12
N ILE A 49 7.91 1.57 -7.08
CA ILE A 49 8.11 2.99 -7.40
C ILE A 49 7.63 3.31 -8.80
N GLU A 50 7.91 2.45 -9.77
CA GLU A 50 7.46 2.65 -11.15
C GLU A 50 5.93 2.61 -11.27
N ARG A 51 5.26 2.05 -10.29
CA ARG A 51 3.81 1.87 -10.28
C ARG A 51 3.14 2.64 -9.14
N ILE A 52 3.78 3.72 -8.71
CA ILE A 52 3.30 4.45 -7.54
C ILE A 52 1.91 5.03 -7.76
N ALA A 53 1.63 5.52 -8.98
CA ALA A 53 0.31 6.08 -9.30
C ALA A 53 -0.76 5.00 -9.25
N THR A 54 -0.44 3.81 -9.74
CA THR A 54 -1.35 2.67 -9.69
C THR A 54 -1.60 2.25 -8.24
N LEU A 55 -0.54 2.21 -7.44
CA LEU A 55 -0.65 1.88 -6.03
C LEU A 55 -1.59 2.85 -5.31
N ARG A 56 -1.40 4.16 -5.52
CA ARG A 56 -2.26 5.16 -4.90
C ARG A 56 -3.72 4.96 -5.29
N ARG A 57 -3.98 4.75 -6.57
CA ARG A 57 -5.35 4.56 -7.05
C ARG A 57 -5.98 3.33 -6.43
N MET A 58 -5.25 2.23 -6.37
CA MET A 58 -5.79 1.00 -5.82
C MET A 58 -6.02 1.07 -4.33
N VAL A 59 -5.13 1.75 -3.61
CA VAL A 59 -5.33 1.99 -2.18
C VAL A 59 -6.59 2.83 -1.97
N ALA A 60 -6.75 3.89 -2.76
CA ALA A 60 -7.94 4.72 -2.66
C ALA A 60 -9.21 3.89 -2.87
N GLU A 61 -9.22 3.03 -3.88
CA GLU A 61 -10.37 2.17 -4.14
C GLU A 61 -10.64 1.21 -2.98
N ARG A 62 -9.60 0.53 -2.50
CA ARG A 62 -9.75 -0.47 -1.44
C ARG A 62 -10.23 0.14 -0.14
N TYR A 63 -9.84 1.39 0.14
CA TYR A 63 -10.19 2.07 1.38
C TYR A 63 -11.33 3.07 1.20
N ARG A 64 -11.92 3.12 0.00
CA ARG A 64 -13.07 3.98 -0.33
C ARG A 64 -12.76 5.44 -0.09
N ARG A 65 -11.60 5.87 -0.58
CA ARG A 65 -11.14 7.25 -0.50
C ARG A 65 -10.88 7.78 -1.90
N SER A 66 -10.86 9.10 -2.05
CA SER A 66 -10.40 9.69 -3.30
C SER A 66 -8.88 9.66 -3.33
N GLU A 67 -8.32 9.66 -4.54
CA GLU A 67 -6.86 9.56 -4.68
C GLU A 67 -6.13 10.69 -3.98
N ASN A 68 -6.71 11.89 -3.96
CA ASN A 68 -6.06 13.03 -3.33
C ASN A 68 -6.09 12.97 -1.79
N GLU A 69 -6.82 12.02 -1.22
CA GLU A 69 -6.80 11.78 0.21
C GLU A 69 -5.70 10.79 0.61
N VAL A 70 -5.06 10.15 -0.37
CA VAL A 70 -4.04 9.13 -0.12
C VAL A 70 -2.68 9.69 -0.43
N ALA A 71 -1.82 9.79 0.59
CA ALA A 71 -0.45 10.22 0.43
C ALA A 71 0.46 8.99 0.38
N VAL A 72 1.33 8.93 -0.60
CA VAL A 72 2.28 7.81 -0.76
C VAL A 72 3.68 8.39 -0.75
N LEU A 73 4.49 7.96 0.21
CA LEU A 73 5.80 8.53 0.45
C LEU A 73 6.86 7.44 0.48
N PRO A 74 7.70 7.34 -0.56
CA PRO A 74 8.80 6.37 -0.56
C PRO A 74 9.92 6.80 0.36
N PHE A 75 10.59 5.82 0.96
CA PHE A 75 11.79 6.04 1.75
C PHE A 75 12.83 5.00 1.34
N ALA A 76 13.65 5.37 0.37
CA ALA A 76 14.59 4.46 -0.28
C ALA A 76 15.61 3.83 0.67
N PRO A 77 16.17 4.55 1.65
CA PRO A 77 17.16 3.92 2.53
C PRO A 77 16.67 2.69 3.27
N ALA A 78 15.38 2.63 3.56
CA ALA A 78 14.79 1.47 4.25
C ALA A 78 14.04 0.56 3.29
N LEU A 79 14.03 0.84 1.99
CA LEU A 79 13.22 0.12 0.99
C LEU A 79 11.77 0.10 1.43
N ALA A 80 11.28 1.21 1.95
CA ALA A 80 9.95 1.30 2.54
C ALA A 80 9.09 2.31 1.81
N ILE A 81 7.79 2.10 1.87
CA ILE A 81 6.80 3.04 1.34
C ILE A 81 5.76 3.25 2.42
N LYS A 82 5.52 4.51 2.75
CA LYS A 82 4.52 4.88 3.74
C LYS A 82 3.30 5.43 3.02
N ILE A 83 2.14 4.91 3.36
CA ILE A 83 0.88 5.38 2.82
C ILE A 83 0.06 5.93 3.97
N THR A 84 -0.46 7.15 3.81
CA THR A 84 -1.27 7.79 4.84
C THR A 84 -2.63 8.15 4.25
N LEU A 85 -3.68 7.84 4.98
CA LEU A 85 -5.05 8.13 4.54
C LEU A 85 -5.96 8.34 5.76
N PRO A 86 -7.13 8.99 5.57
CA PRO A 86 -8.07 9.16 6.66
C PRO A 86 -8.66 7.84 7.12
N ARG A 87 -8.95 7.73 8.41
CA ARG A 87 -9.69 6.58 8.97
C ARG A 87 -11.18 6.88 8.97
N ASP A 88 -11.97 5.84 8.65
CA ASP A 88 -13.43 5.96 8.67
C ASP A 88 -13.96 6.18 10.07
N VAL A 89 -13.34 5.52 11.05
CA VAL A 89 -13.73 5.61 12.45
C VAL A 89 -12.58 6.21 13.21
N ILE A 90 -12.89 7.27 14.03
CA ILE A 90 -11.87 7.89 14.87
C ILE A 90 -11.37 6.86 15.87
N SER A 91 -10.05 6.79 16.04
CA SER A 91 -9.43 5.82 16.93
C SER A 91 -9.97 5.99 18.35
N GLY A 92 -10.47 4.90 18.92
CA GLY A 92 -11.02 4.91 20.27
C GLY A 92 -12.50 5.24 20.34
N ASP A 93 -13.16 5.60 19.24
CA ASP A 93 -14.59 5.82 19.21
C ASP A 93 -15.36 4.50 19.36
N ILE A 94 -16.65 4.62 19.68
CA ILE A 94 -17.50 3.46 19.95
C ILE A 94 -17.49 2.44 18.81
N GLY A 95 -17.45 2.91 17.56
CA GLY A 95 -17.44 2.03 16.42
C GLY A 95 -16.08 1.43 16.09
N ASP A 96 -15.03 1.77 16.82
CA ASP A 96 -13.68 1.34 16.51
C ASP A 96 -13.40 -0.05 17.06
N ARG A 97 -13.14 -1.01 16.17
CA ARG A 97 -12.78 -2.36 16.54
C ARG A 97 -11.28 -2.59 16.50
N ASP A 98 -10.52 -1.57 16.15
CA ASP A 98 -9.07 -1.65 16.00
C ASP A 98 -8.45 -0.34 16.47
N ILE A 99 -8.44 -0.16 17.78
CA ILE A 99 -8.00 1.09 18.40
C ILE A 99 -6.59 1.48 17.97
N TYR A 100 -5.71 0.51 17.82
CA TYR A 100 -4.30 0.77 17.47
C TYR A 100 -4.06 0.85 15.96
N GLY A 101 -5.05 0.52 15.14
CA GLY A 101 -4.91 0.52 13.70
C GLY A 101 -4.08 -0.64 13.16
N ALA A 102 -3.83 -1.66 13.97
CA ALA A 102 -2.89 -2.73 13.59
C ALA A 102 -3.48 -3.73 12.61
N GLN A 103 -4.80 -3.74 12.45
CA GLN A 103 -5.48 -4.68 11.55
C GLN A 103 -5.97 -4.02 10.26
N GLN A 104 -5.69 -2.74 10.06
CA GLN A 104 -6.24 -1.99 8.93
C GLN A 104 -5.51 -2.26 7.60
N HIS A 105 -4.44 -3.04 7.63
CA HIS A 105 -3.67 -3.36 6.41
C HIS A 105 -4.30 -4.46 5.56
N ALA A 106 -5.30 -5.17 6.07
CA ALA A 106 -5.89 -6.32 5.36
C ALA A 106 -6.31 -6.01 3.92
N PRO A 107 -6.92 -4.86 3.61
CA PRO A 107 -7.31 -4.56 2.23
C PRO A 107 -6.13 -4.44 1.26
N LEU A 108 -4.89 -4.30 1.73
CA LEU A 108 -3.73 -4.26 0.86
C LEU A 108 -3.30 -5.63 0.37
N LEU A 109 -3.68 -6.69 1.08
CA LEU A 109 -3.08 -8.00 0.86
C LEU A 109 -3.38 -8.60 -0.51
N ASP A 110 -4.49 -8.21 -1.14
CA ASP A 110 -4.85 -8.73 -2.45
C ASP A 110 -4.63 -7.73 -3.59
N ILE A 111 -3.94 -6.61 -3.32
CA ILE A 111 -3.60 -5.67 -4.37
C ILE A 111 -2.55 -6.27 -5.29
N GLU A 112 -2.74 -6.06 -6.59
CA GLU A 112 -1.80 -6.50 -7.63
C GLU A 112 -1.33 -5.27 -8.41
N LEU A 113 -0.02 -5.20 -8.59
CA LEU A 113 0.60 -4.08 -9.33
C LEU A 113 1.21 -4.52 -10.65
#